data_3fd4351e9e1b83c740f30edc9dfc7df4
#
_entry.id   3fd4351e9e1b83c740f30edc9dfc7df4
#
_cell.length_a   1.000
_cell.length_b   1.000
_cell.length_c   1.000
_cell.angle_alpha   90.00
_cell.angle_beta   90.00
_cell.angle_gamma   90.00
#
_symmetry.space_group_name_H-M   'P 1'
#
loop_
_entity.id
_entity.type
_entity.pdbx_description
1 polymer ?
#
loop_
_entity_poly.entity_id
_entity_poly.type
_entity_poly.pdbx_seq_one_letter_code
_entity_poly.pdbx_strand_id
1 'polypeptide(L)'
;MQQQGGIDSGYAWTRLAASVALSVAGGVGMWSLVVVLPIVQADLGVSRADISFAYTMNMLGFCAGGVLMGRLVDLKGIVLTAILSAFLMAAGFAAAALSPSLGFYAAAQTLLGFGCAATFAPLVADVSHWFEKRRGVAVAIAASGNYFAGTIWPPLIELAVRDHGWRDTCMVTAMLALTAMVPLAFCLRRPPPFHATTAAGAVAPAPMRSVGMSPNALQALIAVAGITCCVAMSMPQVHIVAYCADLGYGVARGAEMLSLMFGFGIISRVASGWVADKVGGVVTMLLGSVLQTIALVFYTLSDSLTSLYVMSALFGLFQGGLVPSYAIIVREYFPPKEAGVRVGIAMSSTIIGMALGGWMGGVLFDLTGSYQAAFLNGIAWNVVNAAIGWWLLARQGKRTAAAA
;
A
#
# COMPACT_ATOMS: atom_id res chain seq x y z
N MET A 1 3.68 -41.51 3.68
CA MET A 1 4.91 -40.81 3.27
C MET A 1 4.72 -39.95 2.00
N GLN A 2 3.58 -39.27 1.78
CA GLN A 2 3.31 -38.50 0.52
C GLN A 2 2.96 -37.05 0.70
N GLN A 3 3.15 -36.40 1.86
CA GLN A 3 2.72 -34.99 2.09
C GLN A 3 3.82 -34.00 2.50
N GLN A 4 5.11 -34.42 2.54
CA GLN A 4 6.22 -33.47 2.80
C GLN A 4 6.72 -32.70 1.56
N GLY A 5 6.18 -32.97 0.37
CA GLY A 5 6.66 -32.44 -0.90
C GLY A 5 6.19 -31.02 -1.28
N GLY A 6 5.56 -30.27 -0.37
CA GLY A 6 4.97 -28.95 -0.70
C GLY A 6 5.71 -27.75 -0.13
N ILE A 7 6.26 -27.85 1.10
CA ILE A 7 6.89 -26.71 1.80
C ILE A 7 8.31 -26.50 1.28
N ASP A 8 8.70 -25.25 1.09
CA ASP A 8 10.01 -24.82 0.54
C ASP A 8 10.39 -25.52 -0.80
N SER A 9 9.38 -26.09 -1.50
CA SER A 9 9.55 -26.84 -2.75
C SER A 9 9.64 -25.92 -3.98
N GLY A 10 10.01 -26.48 -5.14
CA GLY A 10 9.96 -25.76 -6.41
C GLY A 10 8.55 -25.24 -6.72
N TYR A 11 7.49 -25.96 -6.35
CA TYR A 11 6.12 -25.49 -6.48
C TYR A 11 5.83 -24.28 -5.57
N ALA A 12 6.35 -24.24 -4.35
CA ALA A 12 6.19 -23.09 -3.46
C ALA A 12 6.77 -21.80 -4.10
N TRP A 13 7.92 -21.89 -4.76
CA TRP A 13 8.51 -20.77 -5.50
C TRP A 13 7.71 -20.37 -6.75
N THR A 14 7.19 -21.35 -7.50
CA THR A 14 6.27 -21.06 -8.63
C THR A 14 5.00 -20.37 -8.14
N ARG A 15 4.45 -20.82 -7.01
CA ARG A 15 3.29 -20.20 -6.37
C ARG A 15 3.58 -18.77 -5.91
N LEU A 16 4.75 -18.53 -5.33
CA LEU A 16 5.21 -17.18 -4.98
C LEU A 16 5.27 -16.27 -6.21
N ALA A 17 5.87 -16.75 -7.31
CA ALA A 17 5.94 -16.01 -8.56
C ALA A 17 4.54 -15.69 -9.12
N ALA A 18 3.62 -16.66 -9.11
CA ALA A 18 2.22 -16.46 -9.52
C ALA A 18 1.49 -15.47 -8.62
N SER A 19 1.73 -15.49 -7.29
CA SER A 19 1.17 -14.54 -6.34
C SER A 19 1.69 -13.12 -6.58
N VAL A 20 2.98 -12.97 -6.86
CA VAL A 20 3.56 -11.65 -7.23
C VAL A 20 2.95 -11.16 -8.55
N ALA A 21 2.86 -12.02 -9.56
CA ALA A 21 2.25 -11.67 -10.84
C ALA A 21 0.78 -11.25 -10.69
N LEU A 22 -0.01 -11.96 -9.85
CA LEU A 22 -1.38 -11.57 -9.51
C LEU A 22 -1.43 -10.22 -8.77
N SER A 23 -0.50 -9.99 -7.84
CA SER A 23 -0.42 -8.71 -7.12
C SER A 23 -0.04 -7.57 -8.05
N VAL A 24 0.85 -7.80 -9.02
CA VAL A 24 1.19 -6.82 -10.06
C VAL A 24 -0.01 -6.56 -10.96
N ALA A 25 -0.67 -7.60 -11.47
CA ALA A 25 -1.84 -7.45 -12.33
C ALA A 25 -2.99 -6.72 -11.61
N GLY A 26 -3.29 -7.11 -10.36
CA GLY A 26 -4.35 -6.46 -9.57
C GLY A 26 -4.01 -5.05 -9.09
N GLY A 27 -2.75 -4.74 -8.88
CA GLY A 27 -2.31 -3.43 -8.44
C GLY A 27 -2.57 -2.30 -9.46
N VAL A 28 -2.88 -2.62 -10.71
CA VAL A 28 -3.34 -1.65 -11.70
C VAL A 28 -4.57 -0.88 -11.22
N GLY A 29 -5.49 -1.53 -10.50
CA GLY A 29 -6.71 -0.89 -9.96
C GLY A 29 -6.45 0.22 -8.94
N MET A 30 -5.27 0.24 -8.33
CA MET A 30 -4.88 1.28 -7.38
C MET A 30 -4.11 2.43 -8.06
N TRP A 31 -3.17 2.09 -8.97
CA TRP A 31 -2.22 3.08 -9.49
C TRP A 31 -2.63 3.71 -10.82
N SER A 32 -3.53 3.08 -11.59
CA SER A 32 -4.04 3.68 -12.85
C SER A 32 -4.77 5.00 -12.60
N LEU A 33 -5.57 5.08 -11.54
CA LEU A 33 -6.32 6.29 -11.19
C LEU A 33 -5.40 7.51 -11.00
N VAL A 34 -4.25 7.32 -10.35
CA VAL A 34 -3.29 8.42 -10.11
C VAL A 34 -2.77 9.01 -11.42
N VAL A 35 -2.52 8.16 -12.41
CA VAL A 35 -2.04 8.57 -13.72
C VAL A 35 -3.11 9.31 -14.51
N VAL A 36 -4.35 8.80 -14.50
CA VAL A 36 -5.44 9.40 -15.29
C VAL A 36 -6.12 10.58 -14.58
N LEU A 37 -5.80 10.83 -13.30
CA LEU A 37 -6.46 11.84 -12.47
C LEU A 37 -6.57 13.23 -13.16
N PRO A 38 -5.48 13.85 -13.67
CA PRO A 38 -5.58 15.16 -14.33
C PRO A 38 -6.39 15.10 -15.63
N ILE A 39 -6.37 13.97 -16.33
CA ILE A 39 -7.06 13.79 -17.61
C ILE A 39 -8.56 13.65 -17.39
N VAL A 40 -8.97 12.79 -16.43
CA VAL A 40 -10.38 12.61 -16.07
C VAL A 40 -10.96 13.87 -15.44
N GLN A 41 -10.15 14.60 -14.65
CA GLN A 41 -10.53 15.89 -14.11
C GLN A 41 -10.93 16.89 -15.21
N ALA A 42 -10.08 17.00 -16.25
CA ALA A 42 -10.33 17.89 -17.39
C ALA A 42 -11.55 17.44 -18.20
N ASP A 43 -11.70 16.14 -18.44
CA ASP A 43 -12.82 15.57 -19.21
C ASP A 43 -14.17 15.74 -18.52
N LEU A 44 -14.22 15.57 -17.19
CA LEU A 44 -15.44 15.75 -16.40
C LEU A 44 -15.69 17.20 -15.97
N GLY A 45 -14.73 18.12 -16.16
CA GLY A 45 -14.83 19.53 -15.78
C GLY A 45 -15.01 19.76 -14.28
N VAL A 46 -14.37 18.96 -13.43
CA VAL A 46 -14.50 18.98 -11.97
C VAL A 46 -13.26 19.58 -11.29
N SER A 47 -13.37 19.92 -10.00
CA SER A 47 -12.24 20.41 -9.21
C SER A 47 -11.20 19.33 -8.91
N ARG A 48 -10.00 19.73 -8.44
CA ARG A 48 -8.97 18.78 -8.02
C ARG A 48 -9.41 18.00 -6.77
N ALA A 49 -10.12 18.63 -5.85
CA ALA A 49 -10.70 17.96 -4.68
C ALA A 49 -11.72 16.89 -5.08
N ASP A 50 -12.58 17.22 -6.04
CA ASP A 50 -13.63 16.31 -6.51
C ASP A 50 -13.04 15.04 -7.13
N ILE A 51 -12.08 15.18 -8.05
CA ILE A 51 -11.47 14.01 -8.67
C ILE A 51 -10.60 13.22 -7.66
N SER A 52 -9.95 13.90 -6.72
CA SER A 52 -9.19 13.23 -5.64
C SER A 52 -10.10 12.47 -4.68
N PHE A 53 -11.38 12.86 -4.55
CA PHE A 53 -12.37 12.08 -3.81
C PHE A 53 -12.61 10.69 -4.43
N ALA A 54 -12.48 10.55 -5.75
CA ALA A 54 -12.54 9.23 -6.39
C ALA A 54 -11.40 8.30 -5.91
N TYR A 55 -10.20 8.85 -5.65
CA TYR A 55 -9.11 8.11 -5.02
C TYR A 55 -9.47 7.67 -3.57
N THR A 56 -10.07 8.57 -2.80
CA THR A 56 -10.58 8.24 -1.47
C THR A 56 -11.55 7.06 -1.52
N MET A 57 -12.49 7.08 -2.45
CA MET A 57 -13.46 6.00 -2.63
C MET A 57 -12.79 4.68 -3.04
N ASN A 58 -11.74 4.72 -3.88
CA ASN A 58 -10.93 3.55 -4.20
C ASN A 58 -10.25 2.98 -2.95
N MET A 59 -9.64 3.81 -2.11
CA MET A 59 -9.00 3.40 -0.87
C MET A 59 -10.00 2.83 0.16
N LEU A 60 -11.18 3.42 0.29
CA LEU A 60 -12.24 2.89 1.15
C LEU A 60 -12.75 1.54 0.64
N GLY A 61 -12.91 1.40 -0.67
CA GLY A 61 -13.19 0.11 -1.32
C GLY A 61 -12.12 -0.92 -1.01
N PHE A 62 -10.84 -0.54 -1.12
CA PHE A 62 -9.70 -1.41 -0.80
C PHE A 62 -9.70 -1.84 0.68
N CYS A 63 -9.99 -0.92 1.60
CA CYS A 63 -10.08 -1.22 3.02
C CYS A 63 -11.20 -2.23 3.32
N ALA A 64 -12.42 -1.99 2.81
CA ALA A 64 -13.55 -2.88 2.95
C ALA A 64 -13.30 -4.26 2.28
N GLY A 65 -12.73 -4.22 1.09
CA GLY A 65 -12.33 -5.41 0.33
C GLY A 65 -11.31 -6.25 1.09
N GLY A 66 -10.34 -5.62 1.75
CA GLY A 66 -9.33 -6.31 2.54
C GLY A 66 -9.94 -7.21 3.62
N VAL A 67 -10.96 -6.74 4.31
CA VAL A 67 -11.67 -7.51 5.34
C VAL A 67 -12.57 -8.59 4.73
N LEU A 68 -13.36 -8.25 3.72
CA LEU A 68 -14.36 -9.16 3.17
C LEU A 68 -13.73 -10.23 2.28
N MET A 69 -12.75 -9.87 1.45
CA MET A 69 -12.01 -10.83 0.61
C MET A 69 -11.10 -11.72 1.46
N GLY A 70 -10.53 -11.21 2.56
CA GLY A 70 -9.80 -12.05 3.51
C GLY A 70 -10.70 -13.15 4.08
N ARG A 71 -11.90 -12.79 4.56
CA ARG A 71 -12.89 -13.80 5.03
C ARG A 71 -13.33 -14.77 3.92
N LEU A 72 -13.45 -14.29 2.69
CA LEU A 72 -13.81 -15.15 1.56
C LEU A 72 -12.71 -16.17 1.27
N VAL A 73 -11.43 -15.79 1.39
CA VAL A 73 -10.30 -16.75 1.28
C VAL A 73 -10.40 -17.83 2.35
N ASP A 74 -10.69 -17.46 3.60
CA ASP A 74 -10.83 -18.43 4.70
C ASP A 74 -12.00 -19.42 4.45
N LEU A 75 -13.09 -18.95 3.83
CA LEU A 75 -14.29 -19.76 3.60
C LEU A 75 -14.26 -20.57 2.30
N LYS A 76 -13.73 -20.01 1.22
CA LYS A 76 -13.84 -20.54 -0.14
C LYS A 76 -12.48 -20.72 -0.85
N GLY A 77 -11.41 -20.32 -0.20
CA GLY A 77 -10.04 -20.42 -0.72
C GLY A 77 -9.61 -19.30 -1.65
N ILE A 78 -8.30 -19.24 -1.90
CA ILE A 78 -7.65 -18.14 -2.63
C ILE A 78 -8.05 -18.08 -4.11
N VAL A 79 -8.28 -19.23 -4.76
CA VAL A 79 -8.56 -19.28 -6.21
C VAL A 79 -9.87 -18.58 -6.55
N LEU A 80 -10.95 -18.94 -5.84
CA LEU A 80 -12.27 -18.32 -6.07
C LEU A 80 -12.22 -16.83 -5.78
N THR A 81 -11.53 -16.45 -4.71
CA THR A 81 -11.38 -15.04 -4.31
C THR A 81 -10.59 -14.25 -5.36
N ALA A 82 -9.51 -14.80 -5.92
CA ALA A 82 -8.75 -14.15 -6.98
C ALA A 82 -9.53 -14.04 -8.30
N ILE A 83 -10.33 -15.04 -8.64
CA ILE A 83 -11.23 -14.98 -9.82
C ILE A 83 -12.32 -13.91 -9.61
N LEU A 84 -12.95 -13.88 -8.45
CA LEU A 84 -13.95 -12.85 -8.13
C LEU A 84 -13.32 -11.44 -8.17
N SER A 85 -12.11 -11.31 -7.64
CA SER A 85 -11.32 -10.06 -7.73
C SER A 85 -11.15 -9.60 -9.18
N ALA A 86 -10.76 -10.51 -10.09
CA ALA A 86 -10.60 -10.20 -11.50
C ALA A 86 -11.91 -9.70 -12.14
N PHE A 87 -13.04 -10.34 -11.83
CA PHE A 87 -14.35 -9.91 -12.33
C PHE A 87 -14.79 -8.56 -11.76
N LEU A 88 -14.59 -8.32 -10.47
CA LEU A 88 -14.90 -7.04 -9.83
C LEU A 88 -14.04 -5.90 -10.38
N MET A 89 -12.76 -6.15 -10.62
CA MET A 89 -11.88 -5.18 -11.25
C MET A 89 -12.27 -4.90 -12.69
N ALA A 90 -12.58 -5.93 -13.48
CA ALA A 90 -13.05 -5.75 -14.85
C ALA A 90 -14.36 -4.96 -14.90
N ALA A 91 -15.30 -5.28 -14.03
CA ALA A 91 -16.57 -4.53 -13.91
C ALA A 91 -16.32 -3.07 -13.48
N GLY A 92 -15.40 -2.84 -12.53
CA GLY A 92 -15.04 -1.51 -12.08
C GLY A 92 -14.36 -0.67 -13.16
N PHE A 93 -13.43 -1.23 -13.92
CA PHE A 93 -12.80 -0.56 -15.07
C PHE A 93 -13.81 -0.27 -16.19
N ALA A 94 -14.68 -1.23 -16.54
CA ALA A 94 -15.73 -1.03 -17.52
C ALA A 94 -16.71 0.07 -17.07
N ALA A 95 -17.14 0.05 -15.80
CA ALA A 95 -17.96 1.10 -15.23
C ALA A 95 -17.26 2.46 -15.25
N ALA A 96 -15.97 2.52 -14.91
CA ALA A 96 -15.19 3.76 -15.00
C ALA A 96 -15.14 4.30 -16.44
N ALA A 97 -14.91 3.45 -17.44
CA ALA A 97 -14.89 3.83 -18.86
C ALA A 97 -16.24 4.43 -19.32
N LEU A 98 -17.35 3.89 -18.82
CA LEU A 98 -18.72 4.30 -19.17
C LEU A 98 -19.24 5.45 -18.29
N SER A 99 -18.44 5.97 -17.37
CA SER A 99 -18.93 6.96 -16.38
C SER A 99 -19.33 8.29 -17.04
N PRO A 100 -20.59 8.73 -16.84
CA PRO A 100 -21.09 10.01 -17.34
C PRO A 100 -20.87 11.16 -16.35
N SER A 101 -20.49 10.85 -15.10
CA SER A 101 -20.39 11.82 -14.02
C SER A 101 -19.38 11.39 -12.96
N LEU A 102 -18.91 12.35 -12.16
CA LEU A 102 -17.99 12.12 -11.05
C LEU A 102 -18.54 11.07 -10.04
N GLY A 103 -19.82 11.16 -9.67
CA GLY A 103 -20.41 10.24 -8.70
C GLY A 103 -20.39 8.79 -9.20
N PHE A 104 -20.68 8.58 -10.48
CA PHE A 104 -20.59 7.26 -11.10
C PHE A 104 -19.13 6.77 -11.16
N TYR A 105 -18.20 7.66 -11.53
CA TYR A 105 -16.77 7.36 -11.57
C TYR A 105 -16.24 6.98 -10.17
N ALA A 106 -16.62 7.72 -9.13
CA ALA A 106 -16.23 7.44 -7.75
C ALA A 106 -16.79 6.08 -7.27
N ALA A 107 -18.04 5.73 -7.62
CA ALA A 107 -18.61 4.42 -7.34
C ALA A 107 -17.85 3.29 -8.07
N ALA A 108 -17.48 3.49 -9.34
CA ALA A 108 -16.66 2.56 -10.10
C ALA A 108 -15.27 2.38 -9.46
N GLN A 109 -14.66 3.46 -8.96
CA GLN A 109 -13.39 3.41 -8.22
C GLN A 109 -13.52 2.67 -6.89
N THR A 110 -14.65 2.77 -6.18
CA THR A 110 -14.92 1.96 -4.98
C THR A 110 -14.90 0.47 -5.31
N LEU A 111 -15.55 0.08 -6.41
CA LEU A 111 -15.59 -1.31 -6.87
C LEU A 111 -14.20 -1.81 -7.28
N LEU A 112 -13.40 -0.97 -7.94
CA LEU A 112 -12.00 -1.25 -8.29
C LEU A 112 -11.15 -1.50 -7.06
N GLY A 113 -11.20 -0.62 -6.08
CA GLY A 113 -10.49 -0.77 -4.82
C GLY A 113 -10.89 -2.05 -4.10
N PHE A 114 -12.19 -2.33 -4.02
CA PHE A 114 -12.71 -3.54 -3.39
C PHE A 114 -12.19 -4.81 -4.09
N GLY A 115 -12.21 -4.86 -5.41
CA GLY A 115 -11.66 -5.98 -6.19
C GLY A 115 -10.16 -6.12 -6.00
N CYS A 116 -9.41 -5.03 -6.09
CA CYS A 116 -7.96 -4.99 -5.96
C CYS A 116 -7.45 -5.53 -4.61
N ALA A 117 -8.22 -5.40 -3.53
CA ALA A 117 -7.81 -5.80 -2.18
C ALA A 117 -7.46 -7.29 -2.05
N ALA A 118 -8.08 -8.17 -2.83
CA ALA A 118 -7.77 -9.61 -2.81
C ALA A 118 -6.35 -9.92 -3.32
N THR A 119 -5.76 -9.02 -4.10
CA THR A 119 -4.43 -9.23 -4.72
C THR A 119 -3.26 -8.77 -3.84
N PHE A 120 -3.50 -8.38 -2.60
CA PHE A 120 -2.45 -7.97 -1.67
C PHE A 120 -2.42 -8.85 -0.41
N ALA A 121 -3.14 -8.49 0.64
CA ALA A 121 -3.03 -9.16 1.93
C ALA A 121 -3.37 -10.66 1.89
N PRO A 122 -4.41 -11.11 1.17
CA PRO A 122 -4.72 -12.54 1.03
C PRO A 122 -3.60 -13.34 0.37
N LEU A 123 -2.94 -12.79 -0.67
CA LEU A 123 -1.82 -13.46 -1.35
C LEU A 123 -0.59 -13.57 -0.44
N VAL A 124 -0.28 -12.53 0.33
CA VAL A 124 0.80 -12.55 1.31
C VAL A 124 0.55 -13.59 2.39
N ALA A 125 -0.68 -13.71 2.88
CA ALA A 125 -1.08 -14.72 3.85
C ALA A 125 -0.95 -16.13 3.26
N ASP A 126 -1.46 -16.34 2.05
CA ASP A 126 -1.37 -17.63 1.35
C ASP A 126 0.09 -18.11 1.18
N VAL A 127 0.96 -17.23 0.67
CA VAL A 127 2.39 -17.51 0.50
C VAL A 127 3.04 -17.96 1.82
N SER A 128 2.65 -17.34 2.93
CA SER A 128 3.22 -17.65 4.26
C SER A 128 3.03 -19.11 4.70
N HIS A 129 2.07 -19.83 4.14
CA HIS A 129 1.80 -21.24 4.43
C HIS A 129 2.68 -22.23 3.64
N TRP A 130 3.36 -21.74 2.60
CA TRP A 130 4.17 -22.58 1.70
C TRP A 130 5.66 -22.54 2.00
N PHE A 131 6.10 -21.67 2.93
CA PHE A 131 7.49 -21.51 3.31
C PHE A 131 7.66 -21.62 4.82
N GLU A 132 8.71 -22.35 5.23
CA GLU A 132 9.12 -22.49 6.62
C GLU A 132 10.53 -21.93 6.83
N LYS A 133 11.53 -22.45 6.13
CA LYS A 133 12.93 -22.00 6.25
C LYS A 133 13.18 -20.58 5.72
N ARG A 134 12.45 -20.18 4.65
CA ARG A 134 12.61 -18.87 3.98
C ARG A 134 11.34 -18.04 4.03
N ARG A 135 10.48 -18.26 5.03
CA ARG A 135 9.16 -17.62 5.15
C ARG A 135 9.24 -16.09 5.12
N GLY A 136 10.20 -15.51 5.85
CA GLY A 136 10.38 -14.04 5.88
C GLY A 136 10.70 -13.47 4.49
N VAL A 137 11.60 -14.10 3.75
CA VAL A 137 11.98 -13.69 2.40
C VAL A 137 10.80 -13.82 1.43
N ALA A 138 10.09 -14.96 1.46
CA ALA A 138 8.95 -15.21 0.58
C ALA A 138 7.81 -14.21 0.83
N VAL A 139 7.49 -13.94 2.10
CA VAL A 139 6.49 -12.93 2.50
C VAL A 139 6.92 -11.53 2.08
N ALA A 140 8.18 -11.17 2.22
CA ALA A 140 8.70 -9.86 1.78
C ALA A 140 8.58 -9.69 0.26
N ILE A 141 8.92 -10.72 -0.52
CA ILE A 141 8.77 -10.72 -1.98
C ILE A 141 7.29 -10.58 -2.36
N ALA A 142 6.40 -11.38 -1.75
CA ALA A 142 4.96 -11.30 -2.02
C ALA A 142 4.39 -9.90 -1.69
N ALA A 143 4.78 -9.34 -0.56
CA ALA A 143 4.37 -8.00 -0.14
C ALA A 143 4.93 -6.87 -1.03
N SER A 144 6.02 -7.12 -1.76
CA SER A 144 6.57 -6.17 -2.73
C SER A 144 5.78 -6.12 -4.04
N GLY A 145 4.85 -7.05 -4.28
CA GLY A 145 4.04 -7.11 -5.50
C GLY A 145 3.29 -5.80 -5.79
N ASN A 146 2.77 -5.13 -4.77
CA ASN A 146 2.11 -3.83 -4.94
C ASN A 146 3.08 -2.70 -5.36
N TYR A 147 4.32 -2.74 -4.89
CA TYR A 147 5.36 -1.80 -5.32
C TYR A 147 5.83 -2.09 -6.75
N PHE A 148 5.94 -3.37 -7.14
CA PHE A 148 6.16 -3.74 -8.53
C PHE A 148 5.03 -3.22 -9.44
N ALA A 149 3.77 -3.33 -8.99
CA ALA A 149 2.64 -2.76 -9.71
C ALA A 149 2.78 -1.24 -9.89
N GLY A 150 3.09 -0.52 -8.80
CA GLY A 150 3.34 0.93 -8.82
C GLY A 150 4.55 1.35 -9.66
N THR A 151 5.52 0.44 -9.86
CA THR A 151 6.66 0.68 -10.74
C THR A 151 6.33 0.46 -12.22
N ILE A 152 5.52 -0.55 -12.52
CA ILE A 152 5.28 -1.00 -13.90
C ILE A 152 4.10 -0.26 -14.55
N TRP A 153 2.97 -0.11 -13.82
CA TRP A 153 1.73 0.37 -14.40
C TRP A 153 1.70 1.85 -14.76
N PRO A 154 2.27 2.80 -13.99
CA PRO A 154 2.13 4.21 -14.32
C PRO A 154 2.62 4.58 -15.72
N PRO A 155 3.82 4.20 -16.17
CA PRO A 155 4.25 4.51 -17.54
C PRO A 155 3.46 3.74 -18.61
N LEU A 156 3.00 2.51 -18.34
CA LEU A 156 2.19 1.74 -19.28
C LEU A 156 0.79 2.34 -19.46
N ILE A 157 0.16 2.77 -18.37
CA ILE A 157 -1.15 3.42 -18.42
C ILE A 157 -1.05 4.78 -19.10
N GLU A 158 0.01 5.56 -18.82
CA GLU A 158 0.23 6.84 -19.49
C GLU A 158 0.35 6.66 -21.01
N LEU A 159 1.17 5.70 -21.45
CA LEU A 159 1.35 5.40 -22.86
C LEU A 159 0.02 5.02 -23.53
N ALA A 160 -0.76 4.15 -22.89
CA ALA A 160 -2.04 3.71 -23.42
C ALA A 160 -3.07 4.86 -23.47
N VAL A 161 -3.11 5.69 -22.43
CA VAL A 161 -4.03 6.84 -22.37
C VAL A 161 -3.68 7.90 -23.39
N ARG A 162 -2.41 8.16 -23.61
CA ARG A 162 -1.94 9.11 -24.62
C ARG A 162 -2.35 8.69 -26.04
N ASP A 163 -2.26 7.40 -26.34
CA ASP A 163 -2.49 6.89 -27.69
C ASP A 163 -3.98 6.58 -27.97
N HIS A 164 -4.78 6.20 -26.94
CA HIS A 164 -6.16 5.71 -27.12
C HIS A 164 -7.19 6.48 -26.24
N GLY A 165 -6.74 7.35 -25.36
CA GLY A 165 -7.61 8.00 -24.36
C GLY A 165 -7.88 7.13 -23.12
N TRP A 166 -8.39 7.76 -22.05
CA TRP A 166 -8.53 7.10 -20.76
C TRP A 166 -9.69 6.08 -20.71
N ARG A 167 -10.77 6.32 -21.45
CA ARG A 167 -11.92 5.40 -21.49
C ARG A 167 -11.57 4.07 -22.15
N ASP A 168 -10.93 4.12 -23.30
CA ASP A 168 -10.50 2.92 -24.02
C ASP A 168 -9.40 2.17 -23.24
N THR A 169 -8.50 2.91 -22.61
CA THR A 169 -7.49 2.32 -21.69
C THR A 169 -8.15 1.58 -20.53
N CYS A 170 -9.21 2.12 -19.94
CA CYS A 170 -9.99 1.42 -18.91
C CYS A 170 -10.61 0.12 -19.45
N MET A 171 -11.20 0.13 -20.66
CA MET A 171 -11.79 -1.07 -21.26
C MET A 171 -10.73 -2.14 -21.57
N VAL A 172 -9.58 -1.76 -22.11
CA VAL A 172 -8.46 -2.67 -22.35
C VAL A 172 -7.95 -3.24 -21.02
N THR A 173 -7.83 -2.41 -19.99
CA THR A 173 -7.38 -2.85 -18.66
C THR A 173 -8.40 -3.79 -18.00
N ALA A 174 -9.70 -3.60 -18.23
CA ALA A 174 -10.75 -4.54 -17.81
C ALA A 174 -10.56 -5.93 -18.43
N MET A 175 -10.30 -5.99 -19.72
CA MET A 175 -10.01 -7.25 -20.43
C MET A 175 -8.71 -7.88 -19.93
N LEU A 176 -7.67 -7.07 -19.74
CA LEU A 176 -6.37 -7.53 -19.25
C LEU A 176 -6.49 -8.12 -17.83
N ALA A 177 -7.30 -7.51 -16.95
CA ALA A 177 -7.54 -8.04 -15.61
C ALA A 177 -8.13 -9.46 -15.68
N LEU A 178 -9.12 -9.71 -16.54
CA LEU A 178 -9.70 -11.05 -16.72
C LEU A 178 -8.70 -12.03 -17.35
N THR A 179 -8.08 -11.65 -18.45
CA THR A 179 -7.21 -12.56 -19.23
C THR A 179 -5.91 -12.89 -18.52
N ALA A 180 -5.39 -12.01 -17.67
CA ALA A 180 -4.17 -12.25 -16.90
C ALA A 180 -4.47 -12.89 -15.54
N MET A 181 -5.43 -12.34 -14.76
CA MET A 181 -5.62 -12.77 -13.38
C MET A 181 -6.34 -14.13 -13.28
N VAL A 182 -7.28 -14.43 -14.16
CA VAL A 182 -8.03 -15.70 -14.10
C VAL A 182 -7.08 -16.91 -14.33
N PRO A 183 -6.24 -16.96 -15.37
CA PRO A 183 -5.27 -18.05 -15.52
C PRO A 183 -4.25 -18.12 -14.37
N LEU A 184 -3.76 -16.96 -13.90
CA LEU A 184 -2.83 -16.93 -12.76
C LEU A 184 -3.47 -17.46 -11.47
N ALA A 185 -4.76 -17.22 -11.24
CA ALA A 185 -5.48 -17.77 -10.09
C ALA A 185 -5.47 -19.31 -10.09
N PHE A 186 -5.57 -19.96 -11.25
CA PHE A 186 -5.50 -21.43 -11.34
C PHE A 186 -4.11 -21.99 -10.99
N CYS A 187 -3.03 -21.20 -11.07
CA CYS A 187 -1.71 -21.61 -10.55
C CYS A 187 -1.73 -21.79 -9.02
N LEU A 188 -2.71 -21.19 -8.32
CA LEU A 188 -2.88 -21.26 -6.87
C LEU A 188 -3.84 -22.37 -6.41
N ARG A 189 -4.26 -23.28 -7.29
CA ARG A 189 -5.32 -24.27 -7.02
C ARG A 189 -4.98 -25.34 -5.96
N ARG A 190 -3.69 -25.63 -5.73
CA ARG A 190 -3.33 -26.61 -4.70
C ARG A 190 -3.62 -26.02 -3.32
N PRO A 191 -4.30 -26.77 -2.42
CA PRO A 191 -4.50 -26.32 -1.05
C PRO A 191 -3.16 -26.22 -0.34
N PRO A 192 -3.01 -25.25 0.59
CA PRO A 192 -1.80 -25.16 1.40
C PRO A 192 -1.57 -26.46 2.15
N PRO A 193 -0.30 -26.90 2.33
CA PRO A 193 0.02 -28.09 3.10
C PRO A 193 -0.52 -27.91 4.52
N PHE A 194 -1.25 -28.92 5.00
CA PHE A 194 -1.84 -28.91 6.34
C PHE A 194 -0.70 -28.86 7.37
N HIS A 195 -0.48 -27.70 7.96
CA HIS A 195 0.18 -27.65 9.24
C HIS A 195 -0.86 -27.99 10.30
N ALA A 196 -0.85 -29.22 10.81
CA ALA A 196 -1.32 -29.40 12.18
C ALA A 196 -0.52 -28.36 12.98
N THR A 197 -1.20 -27.39 13.54
CA THR A 197 -0.63 -26.47 14.53
C THR A 197 -0.27 -27.30 15.76
N THR A 198 0.78 -28.10 15.62
CA THR A 198 1.48 -28.64 16.78
C THR A 198 2.14 -27.45 17.43
N ALA A 199 1.62 -27.10 18.58
CA ALA A 199 2.21 -26.16 19.55
C ALA A 199 3.61 -26.61 20.04
N ALA A 200 4.27 -27.50 19.33
CA ALA A 200 5.59 -28.05 19.61
C ALA A 200 6.64 -27.34 18.76
N GLY A 201 7.03 -26.16 19.21
CA GLY A 201 8.04 -25.31 18.56
C GLY A 201 7.78 -23.83 18.81
N ALA A 202 6.96 -23.50 19.80
CA ALA A 202 6.86 -22.16 20.30
C ALA A 202 8.24 -21.78 20.87
N VAL A 203 9.06 -21.13 20.06
CA VAL A 203 10.12 -20.25 20.57
C VAL A 203 9.45 -19.44 21.66
N ALA A 204 9.98 -19.51 22.89
CA ALA A 204 9.45 -18.77 24.02
C ALA A 204 9.14 -17.34 23.56
N PRO A 205 7.93 -16.83 23.77
CA PRO A 205 7.57 -15.52 23.27
C PRO A 205 8.60 -14.53 23.81
N ALA A 206 9.26 -13.80 22.90
CA ALA A 206 10.16 -12.73 23.30
C ALA A 206 9.42 -11.84 24.31
N PRO A 207 10.08 -11.35 25.39
CA PRO A 207 9.43 -10.56 26.40
C PRO A 207 8.70 -9.39 25.76
N MET A 208 7.38 -9.31 25.95
CA MET A 208 6.56 -8.25 25.36
C MET A 208 7.03 -6.89 25.88
N ARG A 209 7.28 -5.98 24.98
CA ARG A 209 7.59 -4.60 25.33
C ARG A 209 6.37 -3.94 25.96
N SER A 210 6.56 -3.08 26.95
CA SER A 210 5.47 -2.38 27.61
C SER A 210 5.79 -0.89 27.75
N VAL A 211 4.82 -0.04 27.45
CA VAL A 211 4.91 1.43 27.62
C VAL A 211 4.03 1.94 28.75
N GLY A 212 3.39 1.03 29.52
CA GLY A 212 2.54 1.40 30.68
C GLY A 212 1.21 2.05 30.30
N MET A 213 0.69 1.69 29.13
CA MET A 213 -0.66 2.06 28.67
C MET A 213 -1.57 0.84 28.64
N SER A 214 -2.89 1.08 28.67
CA SER A 214 -3.83 0.02 28.32
C SER A 214 -3.64 -0.44 26.87
N PRO A 215 -3.86 -1.73 26.55
CA PRO A 215 -3.71 -2.24 25.19
C PRO A 215 -4.52 -1.47 24.15
N ASN A 216 -5.75 -1.04 24.51
CA ASN A 216 -6.61 -0.31 23.59
C ASN A 216 -6.12 1.14 23.35
N ALA A 217 -5.58 1.80 24.38
CA ALA A 217 -4.99 3.13 24.23
C ALA A 217 -3.72 3.09 23.35
N LEU A 218 -2.88 2.06 23.52
CA LEU A 218 -1.72 1.85 22.66
C LEU A 218 -2.15 1.56 21.22
N GLN A 219 -3.18 0.73 21.00
CA GLN A 219 -3.72 0.45 19.68
C GLN A 219 -4.25 1.72 18.99
N ALA A 220 -4.99 2.57 19.73
CA ALA A 220 -5.48 3.85 19.23
C ALA A 220 -4.32 4.78 18.82
N LEU A 221 -3.26 4.83 19.62
CA LEU A 221 -2.07 5.63 19.33
C LEU A 221 -1.34 5.14 18.05
N ILE A 222 -1.20 3.81 17.89
CA ILE A 222 -0.63 3.21 16.69
C ILE A 222 -1.52 3.49 15.47
N ALA A 223 -2.83 3.44 15.61
CA ALA A 223 -3.77 3.78 14.54
C ALA A 223 -3.65 5.25 14.12
N VAL A 224 -3.57 6.18 15.06
CA VAL A 224 -3.32 7.61 14.80
C VAL A 224 -1.98 7.80 14.09
N ALA A 225 -0.92 7.13 14.55
CA ALA A 225 0.39 7.17 13.90
C ALA A 225 0.31 6.66 12.45
N GLY A 226 -0.41 5.57 12.20
CA GLY A 226 -0.63 5.03 10.85
C GLY A 226 -1.39 6.00 9.94
N ILE A 227 -2.44 6.65 10.45
CA ILE A 227 -3.18 7.69 9.70
C ILE A 227 -2.25 8.85 9.35
N THR A 228 -1.58 9.43 10.34
CA THR A 228 -0.77 10.64 10.17
C THR A 228 0.42 10.42 9.23
N CYS A 229 1.08 9.27 9.32
CA CYS A 229 2.12 8.84 8.39
C CYS A 229 1.60 8.76 6.94
N CYS A 230 0.45 8.11 6.74
CA CYS A 230 -0.05 7.84 5.40
C CYS A 230 -0.79 9.02 4.77
N VAL A 231 -1.30 9.96 5.56
CA VAL A 231 -1.70 11.28 5.05
C VAL A 231 -0.49 11.97 4.40
N ALA A 232 0.64 12.01 5.07
CA ALA A 232 1.87 12.59 4.52
C ALA A 232 2.38 11.84 3.28
N MET A 233 2.33 10.50 3.31
CA MET A 233 2.77 9.63 2.23
C MET A 233 1.97 9.84 0.95
N SER A 234 0.67 10.03 1.05
CA SER A 234 -0.22 10.18 -0.10
C SER A 234 -0.06 11.51 -0.85
N MET A 235 0.48 12.56 -0.20
CA MET A 235 0.65 13.87 -0.85
C MET A 235 1.44 13.77 -2.16
N PRO A 236 2.70 13.30 -2.20
CA PRO A 236 3.40 13.13 -3.46
C PRO A 236 2.90 11.92 -4.26
N GLN A 237 2.52 10.81 -3.63
CA GLN A 237 2.12 9.60 -4.35
C GLN A 237 0.88 9.79 -5.23
N VAL A 238 -0.11 10.55 -4.76
CA VAL A 238 -1.37 10.78 -5.48
C VAL A 238 -1.25 11.96 -6.44
N HIS A 239 -0.44 12.95 -6.09
CA HIS A 239 -0.47 14.23 -6.80
C HIS A 239 0.74 14.48 -7.70
N ILE A 240 1.81 13.65 -7.68
CA ILE A 240 3.01 13.89 -8.48
C ILE A 240 2.71 13.99 -9.98
N VAL A 241 1.78 13.17 -10.49
CA VAL A 241 1.40 13.17 -11.91
C VAL A 241 0.70 14.47 -12.29
N ALA A 242 -0.26 14.87 -11.47
CA ALA A 242 -0.99 16.12 -11.66
C ALA A 242 -0.07 17.33 -11.45
N TYR A 243 0.82 17.29 -10.46
CA TYR A 243 1.81 18.33 -10.21
C TYR A 243 2.74 18.55 -11.40
N CYS A 244 3.27 17.46 -11.98
CA CYS A 244 4.10 17.57 -13.20
C CYS A 244 3.31 18.13 -14.39
N ALA A 245 2.03 17.77 -14.54
CA ALA A 245 1.17 18.33 -15.57
C ALA A 245 0.96 19.83 -15.38
N ASP A 246 0.67 20.28 -14.16
CA ASP A 246 0.45 21.68 -13.81
C ASP A 246 1.73 22.54 -13.96
N LEU A 247 2.90 21.97 -13.73
CA LEU A 247 4.20 22.61 -14.00
C LEU A 247 4.59 22.64 -15.50
N GLY A 248 3.79 22.05 -16.37
CA GLY A 248 4.04 22.00 -17.81
C GLY A 248 4.98 20.88 -18.27
N TYR A 249 5.42 20.00 -17.37
CA TYR A 249 6.28 18.85 -17.73
C TYR A 249 5.49 17.69 -18.35
N GLY A 250 4.16 17.69 -18.19
CA GLY A 250 3.26 16.68 -18.71
C GLY A 250 3.07 15.44 -17.83
N VAL A 251 2.00 14.71 -18.12
CA VAL A 251 1.58 13.49 -17.37
C VAL A 251 2.64 12.40 -17.45
N ALA A 252 3.33 12.24 -18.58
CA ALA A 252 4.34 11.21 -18.79
C ALA A 252 5.48 11.32 -17.77
N ARG A 253 6.00 12.52 -17.53
CA ARG A 253 7.07 12.72 -16.55
C ARG A 253 6.61 12.44 -15.12
N GLY A 254 5.37 12.79 -14.80
CA GLY A 254 4.79 12.44 -13.51
C GLY A 254 4.61 10.93 -13.31
N ALA A 255 4.20 10.21 -14.35
CA ALA A 255 4.08 8.75 -14.34
C ALA A 255 5.46 8.06 -14.16
N GLU A 256 6.50 8.56 -14.84
CA GLU A 256 7.88 8.09 -14.64
C GLU A 256 8.35 8.33 -13.20
N MET A 257 8.09 9.50 -12.61
CA MET A 257 8.44 9.82 -11.22
C MET A 257 7.72 8.93 -10.22
N LEU A 258 6.43 8.66 -10.44
CA LEU A 258 5.65 7.73 -9.62
C LEU A 258 6.23 6.31 -9.69
N SER A 259 6.57 5.85 -10.89
CA SER A 259 7.24 4.57 -11.12
C SER A 259 8.59 4.49 -10.39
N LEU A 260 9.41 5.52 -10.48
CA LEU A 260 10.70 5.63 -9.80
C LEU A 260 10.52 5.58 -8.27
N MET A 261 9.54 6.30 -7.75
CA MET A 261 9.20 6.32 -6.32
C MET A 261 8.90 4.91 -5.79
N PHE A 262 8.10 4.11 -6.51
CA PHE A 262 7.82 2.74 -6.12
C PHE A 262 9.01 1.81 -6.34
N GLY A 263 9.78 1.99 -7.40
CA GLY A 263 10.99 1.20 -7.65
C GLY A 263 12.02 1.33 -6.52
N PHE A 264 12.33 2.56 -6.10
CA PHE A 264 13.19 2.80 -4.94
C PHE A 264 12.53 2.37 -3.62
N GLY A 265 11.21 2.39 -3.56
CA GLY A 265 10.45 1.86 -2.42
C GLY A 265 10.62 0.35 -2.20
N ILE A 266 10.87 -0.44 -3.25
CA ILE A 266 11.21 -1.86 -3.13
C ILE A 266 12.53 -2.02 -2.36
N ILE A 267 13.55 -1.25 -2.73
CA ILE A 267 14.86 -1.25 -2.07
C ILE A 267 14.69 -0.87 -0.59
N SER A 268 13.96 0.21 -0.33
CA SER A 268 13.65 0.68 1.00
C SER A 268 12.96 -0.38 1.87
N ARG A 269 12.01 -1.11 1.30
CA ARG A 269 11.26 -2.14 2.03
C ARG A 269 12.16 -3.28 2.51
N VAL A 270 13.09 -3.70 1.69
CA VAL A 270 14.07 -4.74 2.05
C VAL A 270 15.06 -4.21 3.11
N ALA A 271 15.61 -3.01 2.88
CA ALA A 271 16.58 -2.40 3.80
C ALA A 271 15.96 -2.14 5.18
N SER A 272 14.73 -1.62 5.23
CA SER A 272 14.04 -1.33 6.49
C SER A 272 13.62 -2.58 7.25
N GLY A 273 13.35 -3.69 6.58
CA GLY A 273 13.18 -4.99 7.23
C GLY A 273 14.41 -5.39 8.02
N TRP A 274 15.58 -5.30 7.40
CA TRP A 274 16.86 -5.57 8.08
C TRP A 274 17.17 -4.58 9.22
N VAL A 275 16.82 -3.30 9.07
CA VAL A 275 16.91 -2.31 10.15
C VAL A 275 15.99 -2.69 11.30
N ALA A 276 14.73 -3.05 11.01
CA ALA A 276 13.73 -3.41 12.01
C ALA A 276 14.14 -4.65 12.83
N ASP A 277 14.81 -5.62 12.20
CA ASP A 277 15.34 -6.80 12.91
C ASP A 277 16.41 -6.43 13.95
N LYS A 278 17.15 -5.32 13.75
CA LYS A 278 18.21 -4.87 14.66
C LYS A 278 17.72 -3.91 15.74
N VAL A 279 16.86 -2.95 15.37
CA VAL A 279 16.50 -1.84 16.27
C VAL A 279 15.04 -1.84 16.69
N GLY A 280 14.22 -2.73 16.10
CA GLY A 280 12.79 -2.87 16.38
C GLY A 280 11.90 -1.91 15.59
N GLY A 281 10.57 -2.15 15.69
CA GLY A 281 9.57 -1.47 14.88
C GLY A 281 9.46 0.03 15.14
N VAL A 282 9.52 0.46 16.40
CA VAL A 282 9.36 1.89 16.78
C VAL A 282 10.50 2.74 16.25
N VAL A 283 11.74 2.28 16.37
CA VAL A 283 12.92 3.03 15.86
C VAL A 283 12.89 3.09 14.34
N THR A 284 12.51 1.99 13.67
CA THR A 284 12.37 1.93 12.21
C THR A 284 11.29 2.89 11.71
N MET A 285 10.13 2.94 12.39
CA MET A 285 9.07 3.89 12.10
C MET A 285 9.54 5.34 12.27
N LEU A 286 10.22 5.66 13.37
CA LEU A 286 10.72 7.00 13.65
C LEU A 286 11.75 7.43 12.61
N LEU A 287 12.72 6.57 12.27
CA LEU A 287 13.70 6.82 11.22
C LEU A 287 13.01 7.10 9.87
N GLY A 288 12.08 6.25 9.47
CA GLY A 288 11.31 6.44 8.24
C GLY A 288 10.53 7.77 8.25
N SER A 289 9.90 8.14 9.38
CA SER A 289 9.18 9.41 9.52
C SER A 289 10.10 10.62 9.35
N VAL A 290 11.27 10.61 9.97
CA VAL A 290 12.25 11.71 9.81
C VAL A 290 12.69 11.83 8.37
N LEU A 291 13.06 10.71 7.75
CA LEU A 291 13.50 10.69 6.35
C LEU A 291 12.36 11.11 5.39
N GLN A 292 11.14 10.69 5.63
CA GLN A 292 9.96 11.12 4.86
C GLN A 292 9.70 12.62 5.01
N THR A 293 9.84 13.18 6.22
CA THR A 293 9.75 14.63 6.43
C THR A 293 10.81 15.37 5.62
N ILE A 294 12.05 14.90 5.63
CA ILE A 294 13.15 15.50 4.86
C ILE A 294 12.82 15.50 3.36
N ALA A 295 12.31 14.38 2.83
CA ALA A 295 11.92 14.31 1.44
C ALA A 295 10.78 15.26 1.10
N LEU A 296 9.76 15.40 1.98
CA LEU A 296 8.67 16.35 1.79
C LEU A 296 9.14 17.80 1.81
N VAL A 297 10.10 18.14 2.69
CA VAL A 297 10.73 19.48 2.70
C VAL A 297 11.40 19.76 1.36
N PHE A 298 12.10 18.81 0.78
CA PHE A 298 12.72 19.01 -0.53
C PHE A 298 11.70 19.29 -1.63
N TYR A 299 10.50 18.69 -1.60
CA TYR A 299 9.42 19.00 -2.54
C TYR A 299 8.92 20.45 -2.42
N THR A 300 9.15 21.12 -1.27
CA THR A 300 8.78 22.55 -1.10
C THR A 300 9.86 23.53 -1.57
N LEU A 301 11.09 23.05 -1.83
CA LEU A 301 12.24 23.91 -2.13
C LEU A 301 12.51 24.10 -3.63
N SER A 302 12.08 23.17 -4.46
CA SER A 302 12.38 23.22 -5.89
C SER A 302 11.38 22.39 -6.68
N ASP A 303 10.94 22.92 -7.80
CA ASP A 303 10.02 22.33 -8.77
C ASP A 303 10.67 22.07 -10.14
N SER A 304 12.01 22.16 -10.21
CA SER A 304 12.72 21.79 -11.44
C SER A 304 12.59 20.30 -11.77
N LEU A 305 12.53 19.96 -13.05
CA LEU A 305 12.32 18.59 -13.52
C LEU A 305 13.33 17.60 -12.90
N THR A 306 14.62 17.93 -12.93
CA THR A 306 15.67 17.08 -12.36
C THR A 306 15.50 16.89 -10.85
N SER A 307 15.17 17.99 -10.14
CA SER A 307 14.91 17.96 -8.71
C SER A 307 13.75 17.03 -8.36
N LEU A 308 12.63 17.10 -9.10
CA LEU A 308 11.48 16.25 -8.88
C LEU A 308 11.78 14.76 -9.09
N TYR A 309 12.61 14.40 -10.08
CA TYR A 309 13.07 13.01 -10.25
C TYR A 309 13.89 12.52 -9.05
N VAL A 310 14.86 13.33 -8.60
CA VAL A 310 15.71 12.99 -7.45
C VAL A 310 14.86 12.87 -6.18
N MET A 311 13.95 13.81 -5.95
CA MET A 311 13.04 13.78 -4.78
C MET A 311 12.11 12.60 -4.80
N SER A 312 11.57 12.21 -5.97
CA SER A 312 10.72 11.05 -6.11
C SER A 312 11.47 9.75 -5.77
N ALA A 313 12.72 9.62 -6.23
CA ALA A 313 13.58 8.49 -5.89
C ALA A 313 13.89 8.46 -4.37
N LEU A 314 14.29 9.58 -3.78
CA LEU A 314 14.58 9.70 -2.35
C LEU A 314 13.32 9.45 -1.50
N PHE A 315 12.16 9.99 -1.89
CA PHE A 315 10.91 9.75 -1.19
C PHE A 315 10.57 8.26 -1.19
N GLY A 316 10.71 7.58 -2.34
CA GLY A 316 10.54 6.13 -2.43
C GLY A 316 11.49 5.38 -1.50
N LEU A 317 12.78 5.76 -1.51
CA LEU A 317 13.80 5.15 -0.67
C LEU A 317 13.56 5.35 0.83
N PHE A 318 12.90 6.43 1.23
CA PHE A 318 12.69 6.77 2.64
C PHE A 318 11.40 6.19 3.22
N GLN A 319 10.36 5.99 2.41
CA GLN A 319 9.03 5.62 2.88
C GLN A 319 8.73 4.11 2.92
N GLY A 320 9.47 3.29 2.14
CA GLY A 320 9.07 1.89 1.89
C GLY A 320 8.96 1.01 3.13
N GLY A 321 9.67 1.35 4.20
CA GLY A 321 9.66 0.62 5.47
C GLY A 321 8.66 1.10 6.50
N LEU A 322 8.01 2.25 6.30
CA LEU A 322 7.13 2.84 7.30
C LEU A 322 5.90 1.97 7.59
N VAL A 323 5.15 1.61 6.57
CA VAL A 323 3.91 0.83 6.75
C VAL A 323 4.17 -0.55 7.37
N PRO A 324 5.16 -1.35 6.93
CA PRO A 324 5.50 -2.61 7.58
C PRO A 324 5.90 -2.47 9.05
N SER A 325 6.50 -1.35 9.46
CA SER A 325 6.93 -1.15 10.85
C SER A 325 5.76 -1.17 11.85
N TYR A 326 4.56 -0.73 11.46
CA TYR A 326 3.37 -0.82 12.31
C TYR A 326 2.99 -2.25 12.65
N ALA A 327 3.11 -3.18 11.69
CA ALA A 327 2.86 -4.58 11.95
C ALA A 327 3.91 -5.19 12.90
N ILE A 328 5.16 -4.75 12.82
CA ILE A 328 6.25 -5.15 13.72
C ILE A 328 5.97 -4.61 15.11
N ILE A 329 5.62 -3.32 15.26
CA ILE A 329 5.25 -2.71 16.55
C ILE A 329 4.11 -3.50 17.21
N VAL A 330 3.05 -3.82 16.46
CA VAL A 330 1.95 -4.60 17.03
C VAL A 330 2.45 -5.95 17.56
N ARG A 331 3.33 -6.64 16.85
CA ARG A 331 3.88 -7.93 17.30
C ARG A 331 4.83 -7.82 18.50
N GLU A 332 5.50 -6.68 18.68
CA GLU A 332 6.39 -6.43 19.81
C GLU A 332 5.63 -6.09 21.12
N TYR A 333 4.43 -5.52 21.00
CA TYR A 333 3.69 -4.98 22.16
C TYR A 333 2.42 -5.74 22.53
N PHE A 334 1.89 -6.58 21.67
CA PHE A 334 0.64 -7.28 21.93
C PHE A 334 0.78 -8.80 21.92
N PRO A 335 -0.06 -9.51 22.69
CA PRO A 335 -0.05 -10.97 22.73
C PRO A 335 -0.29 -11.57 21.33
N PRO A 336 0.39 -12.70 21.00
CA PRO A 336 0.21 -13.36 19.71
C PRO A 336 -1.24 -13.69 19.34
N LYS A 337 -2.08 -13.97 20.35
CA LYS A 337 -3.51 -14.28 20.17
C LYS A 337 -4.31 -13.09 19.59
N GLU A 338 -3.90 -11.87 19.90
CA GLU A 338 -4.59 -10.64 19.47
C GLU A 338 -3.90 -9.99 18.26
N ALA A 339 -2.66 -10.39 17.94
CA ALA A 339 -1.81 -9.72 16.96
C ALA A 339 -2.46 -9.63 15.57
N GLY A 340 -3.20 -10.64 15.14
CA GLY A 340 -3.87 -10.62 13.82
C GLY A 340 -4.89 -9.49 13.68
N VAL A 341 -5.81 -9.37 14.65
CA VAL A 341 -6.84 -8.30 14.65
C VAL A 341 -6.18 -6.93 14.78
N ARG A 342 -5.20 -6.80 15.68
CA ARG A 342 -4.52 -5.53 15.93
C ARG A 342 -3.66 -5.05 14.75
N VAL A 343 -2.98 -5.96 14.05
CA VAL A 343 -2.31 -5.67 12.77
C VAL A 343 -3.34 -5.24 11.73
N GLY A 344 -4.48 -5.92 11.63
CA GLY A 344 -5.56 -5.53 10.73
C GLY A 344 -6.03 -4.09 10.96
N ILE A 345 -6.26 -3.70 12.22
CA ILE A 345 -6.64 -2.32 12.60
C ILE A 345 -5.53 -1.33 12.20
N ALA A 346 -4.27 -1.63 12.52
CA ALA A 346 -3.16 -0.76 12.17
C ALA A 346 -3.02 -0.60 10.65
N MET A 347 -3.16 -1.67 9.86
CA MET A 347 -3.10 -1.60 8.41
C MET A 347 -4.31 -0.85 7.82
N SER A 348 -5.52 -1.06 8.33
CA SER A 348 -6.70 -0.29 7.91
C SER A 348 -6.54 1.19 8.19
N SER A 349 -5.94 1.57 9.32
CA SER A 349 -5.66 2.98 9.64
C SER A 349 -4.69 3.62 8.65
N THR A 350 -3.68 2.90 8.17
CA THR A 350 -2.78 3.42 7.11
C THR A 350 -3.52 3.67 5.80
N ILE A 351 -4.44 2.80 5.41
CA ILE A 351 -5.26 2.98 4.20
C ILE A 351 -6.20 4.18 4.35
N ILE A 352 -6.83 4.35 5.52
CA ILE A 352 -7.64 5.54 5.83
C ILE A 352 -6.79 6.81 5.75
N GLY A 353 -5.55 6.77 6.23
CA GLY A 353 -4.60 7.88 6.11
C GLY A 353 -4.31 8.23 4.64
N MET A 354 -4.08 7.23 3.78
CA MET A 354 -3.89 7.45 2.35
C MET A 354 -5.15 8.04 1.68
N ALA A 355 -6.32 7.52 2.02
CA ALA A 355 -7.61 8.01 1.53
C ALA A 355 -7.80 9.50 1.87
N LEU A 356 -7.59 9.84 3.14
CA LEU A 356 -7.73 11.21 3.64
C LEU A 356 -6.71 12.15 3.01
N GLY A 357 -5.43 11.76 2.97
CA GLY A 357 -4.36 12.61 2.46
C GLY A 357 -4.46 12.84 0.96
N GLY A 358 -4.86 11.83 0.18
CA GLY A 358 -5.10 12.00 -1.25
C GLY A 358 -6.18 13.04 -1.55
N TRP A 359 -7.29 13.04 -0.80
CA TRP A 359 -8.33 14.04 -0.92
C TRP A 359 -7.89 15.43 -0.42
N MET A 360 -7.25 15.49 0.75
CA MET A 360 -6.76 16.75 1.33
C MET A 360 -5.79 17.46 0.40
N GLY A 361 -4.93 16.74 -0.32
CA GLY A 361 -4.02 17.32 -1.30
C GLY A 361 -4.76 18.04 -2.41
N GLY A 362 -5.86 17.47 -2.92
CA GLY A 362 -6.74 18.11 -3.90
C GLY A 362 -7.44 19.35 -3.35
N VAL A 363 -8.00 19.26 -2.14
CA VAL A 363 -8.65 20.41 -1.46
C VAL A 363 -7.68 21.57 -1.25
N LEU A 364 -6.47 21.28 -0.77
CA LEU A 364 -5.47 22.31 -0.55
C LEU A 364 -5.00 22.95 -1.86
N PHE A 365 -4.90 22.18 -2.93
CA PHE A 365 -4.61 22.71 -4.25
C PHE A 365 -5.73 23.65 -4.73
N ASP A 366 -6.99 23.27 -4.63
CA ASP A 366 -8.12 24.10 -5.04
C ASP A 366 -8.20 25.41 -4.23
N LEU A 367 -7.84 25.39 -2.95
CA LEU A 367 -7.85 26.57 -2.08
C LEU A 367 -6.67 27.50 -2.30
N THR A 368 -5.50 26.98 -2.67
CA THR A 368 -4.25 27.76 -2.68
C THR A 368 -3.63 27.91 -4.07
N GLY A 369 -4.08 27.13 -5.05
CA GLY A 369 -3.48 27.05 -6.39
C GLY A 369 -2.08 26.43 -6.39
N SER A 370 -1.64 25.78 -5.30
CA SER A 370 -0.27 25.28 -5.15
C SER A 370 -0.19 23.99 -4.38
N TYR A 371 0.66 23.06 -4.84
CA TYR A 371 1.00 21.85 -4.11
C TYR A 371 1.96 22.07 -2.93
N GLN A 372 2.59 23.25 -2.80
CA GLN A 372 3.40 23.55 -1.62
C GLN A 372 2.57 23.45 -0.33
N ALA A 373 1.33 23.94 -0.35
CA ALA A 373 0.42 23.81 0.79
C ALA A 373 0.13 22.35 1.14
N ALA A 374 -0.05 21.49 0.13
CA ALA A 374 -0.25 20.05 0.33
C ALA A 374 0.99 19.39 0.95
N PHE A 375 2.19 19.69 0.47
CA PHE A 375 3.43 19.15 1.04
C PHE A 375 3.67 19.63 2.46
N LEU A 376 3.42 20.91 2.77
CA LEU A 376 3.50 21.45 4.13
C LEU A 376 2.49 20.79 5.07
N ASN A 377 1.26 20.56 4.60
CA ASN A 377 0.27 19.78 5.35
C ASN A 377 0.77 18.35 5.61
N GLY A 378 1.36 17.69 4.61
CA GLY A 378 1.99 16.38 4.78
C GLY A 378 3.09 16.39 5.84
N ILE A 379 3.96 17.40 5.85
CA ILE A 379 4.98 17.60 6.88
C ILE A 379 4.35 17.71 8.27
N ALA A 380 3.31 18.53 8.43
CA ALA A 380 2.63 18.72 9.71
C ALA A 380 2.07 17.39 10.25
N TRP A 381 1.39 16.62 9.41
CA TRP A 381 0.89 15.30 9.79
C TRP A 381 2.03 14.33 10.14
N ASN A 382 3.13 14.33 9.39
CA ASN A 382 4.24 13.42 9.64
C ASN A 382 5.02 13.78 10.90
N VAL A 383 5.07 15.07 11.29
CA VAL A 383 5.61 15.51 12.58
C VAL A 383 4.83 14.88 13.74
N VAL A 384 3.49 14.77 13.62
CA VAL A 384 2.67 14.07 14.63
C VAL A 384 3.07 12.59 14.70
N ASN A 385 3.25 11.92 13.56
CA ASN A 385 3.73 10.54 13.53
C ASN A 385 5.09 10.39 14.20
N ALA A 386 6.05 11.26 13.86
CA ALA A 386 7.39 11.26 14.47
C ALA A 386 7.33 11.52 15.98
N ALA A 387 6.47 12.45 16.43
CA ALA A 387 6.27 12.74 17.85
C ALA A 387 5.72 11.53 18.63
N ILE A 388 4.76 10.79 18.02
CA ILE A 388 4.26 9.53 18.59
C ILE A 388 5.39 8.51 18.71
N GLY A 389 6.18 8.32 17.65
CA GLY A 389 7.33 7.40 17.64
C GLY A 389 8.36 7.75 18.71
N TRP A 390 8.72 9.03 18.81
CA TRP A 390 9.63 9.52 19.82
C TRP A 390 9.09 9.30 21.23
N TRP A 391 7.81 9.60 21.46
CA TRP A 391 7.18 9.41 22.75
C TRP A 391 7.14 7.94 23.18
N LEU A 392 6.83 7.02 22.26
CA LEU A 392 6.89 5.57 22.51
C LEU A 392 8.31 5.14 22.90
N LEU A 393 9.32 5.62 22.18
CA LEU A 393 10.71 5.29 22.43
C LEU A 393 11.19 5.81 23.80
N ALA A 394 10.85 7.06 24.13
CA ALA A 394 11.21 7.67 25.41
C ALA A 394 10.61 6.95 26.62
N ARG A 395 9.40 6.39 26.47
CA ARG A 395 8.76 5.59 27.53
C ARG A 395 9.36 4.19 27.70
N GLN A 396 9.89 3.60 26.62
CA GLN A 396 10.64 2.34 26.71
C GLN A 396 11.91 2.52 27.55
N GLY A 397 12.71 3.55 27.25
CA GLY A 397 13.99 3.81 27.95
C GLY A 397 13.83 4.05 29.46
N LYS A 398 12.77 4.75 29.87
CA LYS A 398 12.52 5.01 31.30
C LYS A 398 12.19 3.75 32.12
N ARG A 399 11.61 2.72 31.50
CA ARG A 399 11.28 1.46 32.22
C ARG A 399 12.45 0.50 32.31
N THR A 400 13.30 0.45 31.30
CA THR A 400 14.56 -0.31 31.37
C THR A 400 15.48 0.24 32.45
N ALA A 401 15.53 1.57 32.61
CA ALA A 401 16.32 2.23 33.68
C ALA A 401 15.71 2.09 35.08
N ALA A 402 14.40 1.89 35.22
CA ALA A 402 13.73 1.68 36.50
C ALA A 402 13.69 0.20 36.93
N ALA A 403 14.02 -0.73 36.04
CA ALA A 403 14.09 -2.17 36.29
C ALA A 403 15.53 -2.69 36.45
N ALA A 404 16.54 -1.86 36.22
CA ALA A 404 17.96 -2.07 36.51
C ALA A 404 18.38 -1.37 37.81
#